data_50432bb4e7e2fd54dafdfda1b546e345
#
_entry.id   50432bb4e7e2fd54dafdfda1b546e345
#
_cell.length_a   1.000
_cell.length_b   1.000
_cell.length_c   1.000
_cell.angle_alpha   90.00
_cell.angle_beta   90.00
_cell.angle_gamma   90.00
#
_symmetry.space_group_name_H-M   'P 1'
#
loop_
_entity.id
_entity.type
_entity.pdbx_description
1 polymer ?
#
loop_
_entity_poly.entity_id
_entity_poly.type
_entity_poly.pdbx_seq_one_letter_code
_entity_poly.pdbx_strand_id
1 'polypeptide(L)'
;MGTRGIYGLRKNKKDKTSYNHYDSYPSCLGEQMFDYIKRHSIEEMNDLYDRLMLVDENKKISELTEEEKNGLEILFSYNDKNELIDEDMYSLLRNFQGDLEKYDRYHTVNIMCDSKDFIKNSLFCEYGYIINLDTNELEVFEGFQKKPQKTNRYGCECNRGYYPCKIIKKIKIDDIHNSDKTLEQYLEKYY
;
A
#
# COMPACT_ATOMS: atom_id res chain seq x y z
N MET A 1 -1.41 -2.43 -20.64
CA MET A 1 -1.45 -1.36 -19.63
C MET A 1 -1.52 -2.05 -18.29
N GLY A 2 -0.61 -1.73 -17.36
CA GLY A 2 -0.65 -2.34 -16.03
C GLY A 2 -1.78 -1.75 -15.19
N THR A 3 -2.49 -2.58 -14.43
CA THR A 3 -3.50 -2.17 -13.46
C THR A 3 -2.82 -1.53 -12.27
N ARG A 4 -3.20 -0.29 -11.94
CA ARG A 4 -2.62 0.50 -10.86
C ARG A 4 -3.47 0.41 -9.60
N GLY A 5 -2.83 0.44 -8.45
CA GLY A 5 -3.52 0.36 -7.19
C GLY A 5 -2.78 1.00 -6.02
N ILE A 6 -3.33 0.78 -4.86
CA ILE A 6 -2.78 1.23 -3.58
C ILE A 6 -2.78 0.06 -2.58
N TYR A 7 -1.79 0.02 -1.72
CA TYR A 7 -1.67 -0.98 -0.66
C TYR A 7 -1.08 -0.37 0.61
N GLY A 8 -1.29 -1.02 1.73
CA GLY A 8 -0.68 -0.60 2.99
C GLY A 8 -1.52 -0.94 4.22
N LEU A 9 -1.28 -0.19 5.30
CA LEU A 9 -1.87 -0.44 6.61
C LEU A 9 -2.59 0.82 7.14
N ARG A 10 -3.56 0.60 8.01
CA ARG A 10 -4.29 1.63 8.74
C ARG A 10 -4.28 1.33 10.22
N LYS A 11 -3.95 2.35 11.05
CA LYS A 11 -3.98 2.28 12.51
C LYS A 11 -4.25 3.68 13.07
N ASN A 12 -5.01 3.76 14.16
CA ASN A 12 -5.39 5.02 14.79
C ASN A 12 -6.05 6.00 13.79
N LYS A 13 -6.88 5.47 12.88
CA LYS A 13 -7.57 6.22 11.80
C LYS A 13 -6.61 6.90 10.79
N LYS A 14 -5.34 6.54 10.76
CA LYS A 14 -4.34 7.05 9.81
C LYS A 14 -3.91 5.94 8.86
N ASP A 15 -3.87 6.26 7.57
CA ASP A 15 -3.40 5.35 6.54
C ASP A 15 -1.91 5.57 6.27
N LYS A 16 -1.13 4.48 6.22
CA LYS A 16 0.20 4.42 5.65
C LYS A 16 0.10 3.57 4.41
N THR A 17 -0.04 4.22 3.26
CA THR A 17 -0.34 3.55 2.00
C THR A 17 0.54 4.07 0.88
N SER A 18 0.94 3.18 0.00
CA SER A 18 1.79 3.46 -1.14
C SER A 18 1.17 2.97 -2.45
N TYR A 19 1.58 3.62 -3.52
CA TYR A 19 1.20 3.30 -4.89
C TYR A 19 1.81 1.99 -5.36
N ASN A 20 1.04 1.23 -6.15
CA ASN A 20 1.52 0.08 -6.92
C ASN A 20 1.26 0.29 -8.41
N HIS A 21 2.32 0.14 -9.23
CA HIS A 21 2.30 0.52 -10.64
C HIS A 21 1.72 -0.56 -11.55
N TYR A 22 1.89 -1.84 -11.21
CA TYR A 22 1.52 -2.97 -12.04
C TYR A 22 0.72 -4.00 -11.26
N ASP A 23 -0.11 -4.75 -11.99
CA ASP A 23 -0.75 -5.98 -11.53
C ASP A 23 -1.47 -5.87 -10.18
N SER A 24 -2.21 -4.74 -10.00
CA SER A 24 -2.98 -4.50 -8.79
C SER A 24 -4.31 -5.27 -8.75
N TYR A 25 -4.47 -6.29 -9.58
CA TYR A 25 -5.64 -7.19 -9.58
C TYR A 25 -5.78 -7.95 -8.26
N PRO A 26 -6.99 -8.42 -7.92
CA PRO A 26 -7.18 -9.32 -6.78
C PRO A 26 -6.29 -10.55 -6.80
N SER A 27 -6.08 -11.16 -7.98
CA SER A 27 -5.21 -12.33 -8.19
C SER A 27 -3.71 -12.06 -8.12
N CYS A 28 -3.28 -10.81 -8.02
CA CYS A 28 -1.87 -10.44 -7.91
C CYS A 28 -1.61 -9.66 -6.62
N LEU A 29 -1.67 -8.32 -6.64
CA LEU A 29 -1.45 -7.51 -5.43
C LEU A 29 -2.41 -7.90 -4.30
N GLY A 30 -3.67 -8.22 -4.63
CA GLY A 30 -4.65 -8.66 -3.65
C GLY A 30 -4.21 -9.93 -2.92
N GLU A 31 -3.78 -10.95 -3.67
CA GLU A 31 -3.27 -12.21 -3.09
C GLU A 31 -1.96 -11.98 -2.31
N GLN A 32 -1.07 -11.09 -2.77
CA GLN A 32 0.14 -10.76 -2.02
C GLN A 32 -0.19 -10.18 -0.65
N MET A 33 -1.15 -9.26 -0.56
CA MET A 33 -1.62 -8.69 0.70
C MET A 33 -2.33 -9.73 1.57
N PHE A 34 -3.09 -10.61 0.96
CA PHE A 34 -3.79 -11.70 1.63
C PHE A 34 -2.82 -12.73 2.21
N ASP A 35 -1.81 -13.12 1.43
CA ASP A 35 -0.74 -14.03 1.84
C ASP A 35 0.16 -13.41 2.92
N TYR A 36 0.41 -12.10 2.85
CA TYR A 36 1.09 -11.38 3.90
C TYR A 36 0.36 -11.52 5.24
N ILE A 37 -0.98 -11.30 5.26
CA ILE A 37 -1.79 -11.50 6.46
C ILE A 37 -1.71 -12.94 6.96
N LYS A 38 -1.78 -13.94 6.07
CA LYS A 38 -1.68 -15.35 6.48
C LYS A 38 -0.39 -15.71 7.22
N ARG A 39 0.70 -15.01 6.90
CA ARG A 39 2.04 -15.30 7.44
C ARG A 39 2.39 -14.49 8.69
N HIS A 40 1.68 -13.39 8.93
CA HIS A 40 2.01 -12.46 10.01
C HIS A 40 0.87 -12.34 11.02
N SER A 41 1.22 -12.28 12.30
CA SER A 41 0.30 -11.97 13.38
C SER A 41 -0.14 -10.50 13.34
N ILE A 42 -1.24 -10.19 14.04
CA ILE A 42 -1.70 -8.80 14.21
C ILE A 42 -0.62 -7.96 14.90
N GLU A 43 0.16 -8.54 15.82
CA GLU A 43 1.23 -7.85 16.53
C GLU A 43 2.36 -7.45 15.56
N GLU A 44 2.86 -8.38 14.73
CA GLU A 44 3.87 -8.09 13.71
C GLU A 44 3.42 -7.01 12.71
N MET A 45 2.16 -7.06 12.27
CA MET A 45 1.59 -6.03 11.41
C MET A 45 1.48 -4.65 12.10
N ASN A 46 1.22 -4.62 13.41
CA ASN A 46 1.27 -3.39 14.20
C ASN A 46 2.68 -2.84 14.31
N ASP A 47 3.67 -3.69 14.55
CA ASP A 47 5.09 -3.31 14.62
C ASP A 47 5.58 -2.77 13.28
N LEU A 48 5.19 -3.39 12.15
CA LEU A 48 5.47 -2.86 10.83
C LEU A 48 4.86 -1.46 10.66
N TYR A 49 3.57 -1.29 10.99
CA TYR A 49 2.92 0.02 10.90
C TYR A 49 3.67 1.07 11.73
N ASP A 50 4.04 0.76 12.97
CA ASP A 50 4.64 1.73 13.89
C ASP A 50 6.03 2.20 13.40
N ARG A 51 6.85 1.30 12.83
CA ARG A 51 8.19 1.62 12.33
C ARG A 51 8.19 2.30 10.95
N LEU A 52 7.16 2.11 10.11
CA LEU A 52 7.13 2.73 8.79
C LEU A 52 6.96 4.26 8.89
N MET A 53 7.79 5.00 8.19
CA MET A 53 7.67 6.44 7.95
C MET A 53 7.20 6.71 6.52
N LEU A 54 6.39 7.74 6.34
CA LEU A 54 5.94 8.16 5.01
C LEU A 54 6.78 9.32 4.49
N VAL A 55 7.17 9.25 3.23
CA VAL A 55 7.97 10.28 2.55
C VAL A 55 7.32 10.65 1.21
N ASP A 56 7.49 11.89 0.77
CA ASP A 56 7.09 12.32 -0.56
C ASP A 56 7.87 11.53 -1.63
N GLU A 57 7.15 10.96 -2.60
CA GLU A 57 7.74 10.14 -3.67
C GLU A 57 8.74 10.90 -4.56
N ASN A 58 8.60 12.23 -4.65
CA ASN A 58 9.49 13.09 -5.45
C ASN A 58 10.71 13.58 -4.66
N LYS A 59 10.77 13.37 -3.35
CA LYS A 59 11.87 13.78 -2.50
C LYS A 59 13.13 13.02 -2.89
N LYS A 60 14.24 13.74 -3.06
CA LYS A 60 15.53 13.15 -3.40
C LYS A 60 16.30 12.68 -2.17
N ILE A 61 17.26 11.78 -2.36
CA ILE A 61 18.13 11.31 -1.28
C ILE A 61 18.84 12.48 -0.58
N SER A 62 19.30 13.48 -1.35
CA SER A 62 19.97 14.68 -0.81
C SER A 62 19.08 15.55 0.10
N GLU A 63 17.76 15.44 -0.05
CA GLU A 63 16.75 16.18 0.72
C GLU A 63 16.28 15.45 1.96
N LEU A 64 16.70 14.19 2.15
CA LEU A 64 16.33 13.38 3.31
C LEU A 64 17.00 13.86 4.58
N THR A 65 16.30 13.76 5.70
CA THR A 65 16.91 13.89 7.03
C THR A 65 17.84 12.71 7.32
N GLU A 66 18.72 12.84 8.30
CA GLU A 66 19.61 11.74 8.69
C GLU A 66 18.83 10.53 9.21
N GLU A 67 17.69 10.74 9.88
CA GLU A 67 16.81 9.66 10.32
C GLU A 67 16.21 8.89 9.13
N GLU A 68 15.75 9.61 8.10
CA GLU A 68 15.23 9.00 6.87
C GLU A 68 16.33 8.25 6.11
N LYS A 69 17.56 8.81 6.03
CA LYS A 69 18.69 8.14 5.37
C LYS A 69 19.08 6.84 6.03
N ASN A 70 19.14 6.82 7.36
CA ASN A 70 19.54 5.62 8.13
C ASN A 70 18.70 4.38 7.77
N GLY A 71 17.42 4.58 7.42
CA GLY A 71 16.53 3.50 6.98
C GLY A 71 16.71 3.05 5.53
N LEU A 72 17.53 3.74 4.73
CA LEU A 72 17.62 3.54 3.29
C LEU A 72 19.01 3.24 2.76
N GLU A 73 20.04 3.34 3.58
CA GLU A 73 21.46 3.23 3.14
C GLU A 73 21.76 1.96 2.32
N ILE A 74 21.11 0.84 2.66
CA ILE A 74 21.26 -0.42 1.93
C ILE A 74 20.80 -0.34 0.47
N LEU A 75 19.98 0.66 0.12
CA LEU A 75 19.43 0.85 -1.21
C LEU A 75 20.23 1.86 -2.04
N PHE A 76 21.17 2.59 -1.43
CA PHE A 76 21.91 3.64 -2.11
C PHE A 76 22.83 3.08 -3.20
N SER A 77 22.80 3.72 -4.35
CA SER A 77 23.68 3.40 -5.48
C SER A 77 24.73 4.50 -5.68
N TYR A 78 25.90 4.11 -6.16
CA TYR A 78 27.02 5.01 -6.39
C TYR A 78 27.48 4.89 -7.85
N ASN A 79 27.88 6.02 -8.45
CA ASN A 79 28.45 6.04 -9.79
C ASN A 79 29.90 5.53 -9.82
N ASP A 80 30.50 5.48 -11.01
CA ASP A 80 31.89 5.02 -11.23
C ASP A 80 32.94 5.86 -10.49
N LYS A 81 32.60 7.07 -10.06
CA LYS A 81 33.46 7.96 -9.26
C LYS A 81 33.22 7.83 -7.76
N ASN A 82 32.40 6.85 -7.33
CA ASN A 82 31.99 6.64 -5.94
C ASN A 82 31.19 7.83 -5.36
N GLU A 83 30.46 8.56 -6.21
CA GLU A 83 29.53 9.61 -5.80
C GLU A 83 28.11 9.02 -5.69
N LEU A 84 27.37 9.40 -4.63
CA LEU A 84 25.99 8.97 -4.43
C LEU A 84 25.11 9.43 -5.60
N ILE A 85 24.35 8.50 -6.18
CA ILE A 85 23.35 8.81 -7.19
C ILE A 85 22.12 9.36 -6.47
N ASP A 86 21.79 10.63 -6.71
CA ASP A 86 20.70 11.35 -6.03
C ASP A 86 19.34 11.05 -6.68
N GLU A 87 18.84 9.82 -6.42
CA GLU A 87 17.53 9.35 -6.90
C GLU A 87 16.38 9.92 -6.07
N ASP A 88 15.18 10.02 -6.69
CA ASP A 88 13.95 10.26 -5.95
C ASP A 88 13.45 8.99 -5.23
N MET A 89 12.57 9.18 -4.24
CA MET A 89 12.05 8.08 -3.42
C MET A 89 11.20 7.09 -4.23
N TYR A 90 10.50 7.54 -5.27
CA TYR A 90 9.75 6.67 -6.15
C TYR A 90 10.67 5.66 -6.85
N SER A 91 11.79 6.14 -7.39
CA SER A 91 12.81 5.31 -8.08
C SER A 91 13.51 4.37 -7.10
N LEU A 92 13.98 4.89 -5.97
CA LEU A 92 14.70 4.13 -4.95
C LEU A 92 13.87 2.99 -4.37
N LEU A 93 12.59 3.26 -4.06
CA LEU A 93 11.67 2.28 -3.45
C LEU A 93 10.85 1.50 -4.48
N ARG A 94 11.17 1.60 -5.77
CA ARG A 94 10.43 0.93 -6.83
C ARG A 94 10.25 -0.57 -6.62
N ASN A 95 11.29 -1.22 -6.16
CA ASN A 95 11.29 -2.66 -5.92
C ASN A 95 10.51 -3.07 -4.66
N PHE A 96 10.09 -2.12 -3.83
CA PHE A 96 9.25 -2.35 -2.64
C PHE A 96 7.76 -2.19 -2.92
N GLN A 97 7.39 -1.64 -4.09
CA GLN A 97 5.99 -1.45 -4.44
C GLN A 97 5.23 -2.78 -4.46
N GLY A 98 4.08 -2.78 -3.78
CA GLY A 98 3.18 -3.93 -3.70
C GLY A 98 3.59 -5.02 -2.71
N ASP A 99 4.73 -4.91 -2.03
CA ASP A 99 5.30 -6.00 -1.24
C ASP A 99 5.64 -5.58 0.19
N LEU A 100 4.72 -5.79 1.13
CA LEU A 100 4.95 -5.55 2.56
C LEU A 100 6.00 -6.50 3.15
N GLU A 101 6.12 -7.71 2.62
CA GLU A 101 7.11 -8.71 3.06
C GLU A 101 8.55 -8.20 2.96
N LYS A 102 8.82 -7.33 1.98
CA LYS A 102 10.16 -6.75 1.83
C LYS A 102 10.52 -5.82 2.99
N TYR A 103 9.56 -5.10 3.55
CA TYR A 103 9.82 -4.26 4.72
C TYR A 103 10.12 -5.09 5.97
N ASP A 104 9.59 -6.31 6.08
CA ASP A 104 9.93 -7.22 7.18
C ASP A 104 11.26 -7.92 6.92
N ARG A 105 11.54 -8.29 5.68
CA ARG A 105 12.83 -8.91 5.30
C ARG A 105 14.00 -7.94 5.45
N TYR A 106 13.80 -6.69 5.06
CA TYR A 106 14.79 -5.61 5.15
C TYR A 106 14.44 -4.68 6.31
N HIS A 107 14.60 -5.15 7.54
CA HIS A 107 14.20 -4.42 8.76
C HIS A 107 14.76 -3.00 8.88
N THR A 108 15.86 -2.69 8.21
CA THR A 108 16.44 -1.36 8.15
C THR A 108 15.64 -0.42 7.25
N VAL A 109 14.92 -0.96 6.23
CA VAL A 109 14.10 -0.15 5.33
C VAL A 109 12.75 0.11 6.00
N ASN A 110 12.61 1.28 6.59
CA ASN A 110 11.42 1.71 7.32
C ASN A 110 10.71 2.92 6.67
N ILE A 111 10.96 3.17 5.40
CA ILE A 111 10.39 4.29 4.63
C ILE A 111 9.53 3.77 3.51
N MET A 112 8.32 4.36 3.37
CA MET A 112 7.36 4.07 2.33
C MET A 112 6.93 5.38 1.65
N CYS A 113 6.76 5.40 0.32
CA CYS A 113 6.21 6.56 -0.37
C CYS A 113 4.78 6.85 0.08
N ASP A 114 4.47 8.11 0.43
CA ASP A 114 3.12 8.56 0.80
C ASP A 114 2.26 8.74 -0.46
N SER A 115 1.37 7.79 -0.69
CA SER A 115 0.40 7.85 -1.78
C SER A 115 -1.06 7.81 -1.30
N LYS A 116 -1.31 8.21 -0.04
CA LYS A 116 -2.64 8.11 0.62
C LYS A 116 -3.78 8.77 -0.16
N ASP A 117 -3.48 9.78 -0.98
CA ASP A 117 -4.49 10.48 -1.78
C ASP A 117 -4.79 9.80 -3.13
N PHE A 118 -3.97 8.83 -3.55
CA PHE A 118 -4.19 8.13 -4.83
C PHE A 118 -5.51 7.38 -4.86
N ILE A 119 -5.98 6.85 -3.74
CA ILE A 119 -7.29 6.16 -3.62
C ILE A 119 -8.48 7.07 -3.92
N LYS A 120 -8.31 8.40 -3.85
CA LYS A 120 -9.34 9.38 -4.21
C LYS A 120 -9.50 9.52 -5.71
N ASN A 121 -8.51 9.09 -6.49
CA ASN A 121 -8.51 9.17 -7.95
C ASN A 121 -8.87 7.83 -8.58
N SER A 122 -10.13 7.41 -8.46
CA SER A 122 -10.56 6.08 -8.89
C SER A 122 -10.63 5.88 -10.41
N LEU A 123 -10.33 6.91 -11.21
CA LEU A 123 -10.07 6.75 -12.65
C LEU A 123 -8.74 5.98 -12.88
N PHE A 124 -7.76 6.18 -12.00
CA PHE A 124 -6.43 5.59 -12.12
C PHE A 124 -6.11 4.57 -11.03
N CYS A 125 -6.65 4.73 -9.83
CA CYS A 125 -6.59 3.73 -8.77
C CYS A 125 -7.70 2.69 -9.03
N GLU A 126 -7.31 1.57 -9.66
CA GLU A 126 -8.27 0.54 -10.06
C GLU A 126 -8.62 -0.40 -8.90
N TYR A 127 -7.65 -0.69 -8.03
CA TYR A 127 -7.83 -1.49 -6.82
C TYR A 127 -7.07 -0.93 -5.63
N GLY A 128 -7.52 -1.30 -4.43
CA GLY A 128 -6.82 -0.97 -3.19
C GLY A 128 -6.97 -2.06 -2.14
N TYR A 129 -5.92 -2.29 -1.36
CA TYR A 129 -5.87 -3.29 -0.31
C TYR A 129 -5.26 -2.68 0.94
N ILE A 130 -6.08 -2.50 1.98
CA ILE A 130 -5.63 -1.86 3.22
C ILE A 130 -5.90 -2.78 4.39
N ILE A 131 -4.86 -3.16 5.10
CA ILE A 131 -4.95 -3.89 6.37
C ILE A 131 -5.33 -2.88 7.44
N ASN A 132 -6.56 -2.92 7.88
CA ASN A 132 -7.10 -2.03 8.91
C ASN A 132 -6.92 -2.67 10.29
N LEU A 133 -5.89 -2.25 11.01
CA LEU A 133 -5.54 -2.73 12.35
C LEU A 133 -6.49 -2.19 13.44
N ASP A 134 -7.24 -1.11 13.16
CA ASP A 134 -8.26 -0.61 14.09
C ASP A 134 -9.47 -1.57 14.19
N THR A 135 -9.74 -2.34 13.13
CA THR A 135 -10.88 -3.26 13.04
C THR A 135 -10.47 -4.71 12.79
N ASN A 136 -9.18 -4.98 12.65
CA ASN A 136 -8.59 -6.27 12.28
C ASN A 136 -9.23 -6.85 11.01
N GLU A 137 -9.23 -6.05 9.94
CA GLU A 137 -9.84 -6.41 8.65
C GLU A 137 -8.91 -6.08 7.48
N LEU A 138 -8.90 -6.94 6.46
CA LEU A 138 -8.47 -6.53 5.12
C LEU A 138 -9.63 -5.83 4.44
N GLU A 139 -9.41 -4.58 4.04
CA GLU A 139 -10.35 -3.80 3.25
C GLU A 139 -9.94 -3.82 1.79
N VAL A 140 -10.83 -4.32 0.93
CA VAL A 140 -10.64 -4.37 -0.53
C VAL A 140 -11.45 -3.25 -1.16
N PHE A 141 -10.78 -2.45 -1.99
CA PHE A 141 -11.35 -1.30 -2.69
C PHE A 141 -11.33 -1.53 -4.20
N GLU A 142 -12.34 -0.97 -4.88
CA GLU A 142 -12.47 -0.95 -6.34
C GLU A 142 -12.60 0.49 -6.84
N GLY A 143 -11.91 0.78 -7.94
CA GLY A 143 -11.94 2.06 -8.64
C GLY A 143 -13.13 2.23 -9.60
N PHE A 144 -12.98 3.12 -10.58
CA PHE A 144 -13.97 3.45 -11.62
C PHE A 144 -15.36 3.87 -11.08
N GLN A 145 -15.41 4.50 -9.91
CA GLN A 145 -16.65 4.85 -9.23
C GLN A 145 -17.31 6.06 -9.87
N LYS A 146 -18.48 5.85 -10.51
CA LYS A 146 -19.28 6.90 -11.18
C LYS A 146 -20.32 7.58 -10.27
N LYS A 147 -20.49 7.09 -9.03
CA LYS A 147 -21.45 7.60 -8.07
C LYS A 147 -20.78 7.82 -6.71
N PRO A 148 -21.15 8.90 -5.97
CA PRO A 148 -20.61 9.12 -4.64
C PRO A 148 -21.12 8.06 -3.65
N GLN A 149 -20.28 7.72 -2.67
CA GLN A 149 -20.67 6.86 -1.55
C GLN A 149 -20.75 7.71 -0.28
N LYS A 150 -21.94 7.73 0.34
CA LYS A 150 -22.24 8.58 1.51
C LYS A 150 -21.33 8.33 2.72
N THR A 151 -20.78 7.12 2.86
CA THR A 151 -19.99 6.68 4.02
C THR A 151 -18.52 6.43 3.69
N ASN A 152 -18.04 6.92 2.55
CA ASN A 152 -16.64 6.74 2.16
C ASN A 152 -15.73 7.65 2.99
N ARG A 153 -14.76 7.06 3.71
CA ARG A 153 -13.81 7.83 4.54
C ARG A 153 -12.88 8.75 3.74
N TYR A 154 -12.75 8.50 2.43
CA TYR A 154 -11.95 9.31 1.51
C TYR A 154 -12.73 10.48 0.89
N GLY A 155 -13.98 10.68 1.34
CA GLY A 155 -14.84 11.76 0.88
C GLY A 155 -15.71 11.37 -0.30
N CYS A 156 -16.37 12.38 -0.86
CA CYS A 156 -17.30 12.23 -1.99
C CYS A 156 -17.03 13.26 -3.10
N GLU A 157 -15.81 13.80 -3.15
CA GLU A 157 -15.42 14.76 -4.17
C GLU A 157 -15.23 14.08 -5.52
N CYS A 158 -15.80 14.67 -6.56
CA CYS A 158 -15.69 14.17 -7.92
C CYS A 158 -14.43 14.71 -8.60
N ASN A 159 -13.58 13.82 -9.10
CA ASN A 159 -12.42 14.16 -9.91
C ASN A 159 -12.56 13.54 -11.30
N ARG A 160 -12.57 14.37 -12.35
CA ARG A 160 -12.71 13.94 -13.77
C ARG A 160 -13.89 12.99 -14.01
N GLY A 161 -15.01 13.20 -13.30
CA GLY A 161 -16.21 12.37 -13.42
C GLY A 161 -16.16 11.05 -12.64
N TYR A 162 -15.20 10.90 -11.71
CA TYR A 162 -15.06 9.74 -10.84
C TYR A 162 -14.97 10.17 -9.38
N TYR A 163 -15.47 9.32 -8.50
CA TYR A 163 -15.44 9.47 -7.04
C TYR A 163 -14.37 8.55 -6.43
N PRO A 164 -13.96 8.75 -5.17
CA PRO A 164 -12.99 7.86 -4.51
C PRO A 164 -13.35 6.38 -4.61
N CYS A 165 -12.34 5.52 -4.59
CA CYS A 165 -12.53 4.07 -4.61
C CYS A 165 -13.51 3.61 -3.53
N LYS A 166 -14.30 2.61 -3.84
CA LYS A 166 -15.34 2.05 -2.96
C LYS A 166 -14.82 0.80 -2.27
N ILE A 167 -15.09 0.65 -0.98
CA ILE A 167 -14.92 -0.65 -0.32
C ILE A 167 -15.93 -1.63 -0.91
N ILE A 168 -15.43 -2.72 -1.49
CA ILE A 168 -16.25 -3.81 -2.01
C ILE A 168 -16.29 -4.99 -1.06
N LYS A 169 -15.24 -5.16 -0.23
CA LYS A 169 -15.17 -6.27 0.73
C LYS A 169 -14.38 -5.86 1.96
N LYS A 170 -14.78 -6.41 3.11
CA LYS A 170 -14.02 -6.46 4.35
C LYS A 170 -13.94 -7.91 4.79
N ILE A 171 -12.74 -8.37 5.12
CA ILE A 171 -12.47 -9.75 5.52
C ILE A 171 -11.73 -9.68 6.86
N LYS A 172 -12.24 -10.37 7.86
CA LYS A 172 -11.59 -10.44 9.19
C LYS A 172 -10.24 -11.14 9.06
N ILE A 173 -9.22 -10.61 9.72
CA ILE A 173 -7.88 -11.21 9.76
C ILE A 173 -7.95 -12.63 10.31
N ASP A 174 -8.75 -12.86 11.37
CA ASP A 174 -8.95 -14.20 11.93
C ASP A 174 -9.55 -15.18 10.91
N ASP A 175 -10.48 -14.71 10.04
CA ASP A 175 -11.04 -15.55 8.98
C ASP A 175 -9.99 -15.90 7.92
N ILE A 176 -9.04 -14.98 7.65
CA ILE A 176 -7.93 -15.21 6.72
C ILE A 176 -6.96 -16.24 7.30
N HIS A 177 -6.57 -16.12 8.57
CA HIS A 177 -5.67 -17.04 9.25
C HIS A 177 -6.22 -18.48 9.33
N ASN A 178 -7.54 -18.62 9.44
CA ASN A 178 -8.20 -19.93 9.61
C ASN A 178 -8.79 -20.49 8.30
N SER A 179 -8.38 -19.96 7.13
CA SER A 179 -8.96 -20.35 5.84
C SER A 179 -7.91 -20.78 4.84
N ASP A 180 -8.23 -21.84 4.08
CA ASP A 180 -7.46 -22.24 2.89
C ASP A 180 -7.89 -21.50 1.61
N LYS A 181 -8.86 -20.57 1.70
CA LYS A 181 -9.36 -19.81 0.56
C LYS A 181 -8.33 -18.82 0.08
N THR A 182 -8.45 -18.46 -1.21
CA THR A 182 -7.78 -17.31 -1.84
C THR A 182 -8.62 -16.04 -1.68
N LEU A 183 -8.03 -14.87 -1.92
CA LEU A 183 -8.79 -13.62 -1.95
C LEU A 183 -9.88 -13.65 -3.02
N GLU A 184 -9.59 -14.19 -4.21
CA GLU A 184 -10.58 -14.29 -5.28
C GLU A 184 -11.83 -15.07 -4.85
N GLN A 185 -11.66 -16.17 -4.12
CA GLN A 185 -12.78 -16.95 -3.57
C GLN A 185 -13.62 -16.16 -2.55
N TYR A 186 -13.03 -15.20 -1.84
CA TYR A 186 -13.78 -14.27 -1.00
C TYR A 186 -14.53 -13.22 -1.82
N LEU A 187 -14.09 -12.93 -3.05
CA LEU A 187 -14.66 -11.91 -3.94
C LEU A 187 -15.66 -12.48 -4.96
N GLU A 188 -15.78 -13.81 -5.14
CA GLU A 188 -16.67 -14.47 -6.14
C GLU A 188 -18.12 -13.94 -6.21
N LYS A 189 -18.62 -13.35 -5.13
CA LYS A 189 -19.97 -12.76 -5.10
C LYS A 189 -20.05 -11.33 -5.64
N TYR A 190 -18.92 -10.74 -6.04
CA TYR A 190 -18.83 -9.36 -6.51
C TYR A 190 -18.59 -9.26 -8.01
N TYR A 191 -18.21 -10.38 -8.64
CA TYR A 191 -17.99 -10.51 -10.09
C TYR A 191 -18.98 -11.56 -10.71
#